data_f40d8fad597fb52892c31d99f435df77
#
_entry.id   f40d8fad597fb52892c31d99f435df77
#
_cell.length_a   1.000
_cell.length_b   1.000
_cell.length_c   1.000
_cell.angle_alpha   90.00
_cell.angle_beta   90.00
_cell.angle_gamma   90.00
#
_symmetry.space_group_name_H-M   'P 1'
#
loop_
_entity.id
_entity.type
_entity.pdbx_description
1 polymer ?
#
loop_
_entity_poly.entity_id
_entity_poly.type
_entity_poly.pdbx_seq_one_letter_code
_entity_poly.pdbx_strand_id
1 'polypeptide(L)'
;EPGVTQQQLSAYLTEQNMPFWCDCTGAGPNSSLIGNIVERGFGHTPYGNRLQTISGMEVVLGTGEVLGTGFGHYPGAKTTHVYPYGVGPFMDGLFTQSNFGIVTRLGLWLLPIPESFCPFLVMFAEDADLLGALPELRRLRMQRVLHSVPHIGNDLRALASAGPFPRDRLPNAARLTPELRQQLRREAGIGAWTMSGAFYGPRGQVRLHRRLLKQALRGVRANVIFLPPMVLKLGGWAARFCDELGIAPGLGKKIRAAQALAGMHSGRPTGFFLRGAYWRRARGWPADLGDEADLAGDGVGILWMAPILPCRAEDLRQVNEAMEALFTAQGFDCHVTVNLINERALAAVYTIEYDAQGSEEVARAVACYEQGVEKLYSLGYPLYRAATRGMALLNPAEEDEFWATVTRLKAALDPDGIIAPGRYQPKVF
;
A
#
# COMPACT_ATOMS: atom_id res chain seq x y z
N GLU A 1 -12.12 -6.73 16.03
CA GLU A 1 -13.04 -5.60 16.19
C GLU A 1 -12.50 -4.35 15.49
N PRO A 2 -13.34 -3.40 15.03
CA PRO A 2 -12.92 -2.26 14.21
C PRO A 2 -11.87 -1.34 14.86
N GLY A 3 -11.88 -1.22 16.18
CA GLY A 3 -10.93 -0.40 16.94
C GLY A 3 -9.53 -0.99 17.05
N VAL A 4 -9.32 -2.25 16.68
CA VAL A 4 -8.00 -2.88 16.77
C VAL A 4 -7.09 -2.40 15.65
N THR A 5 -5.96 -1.81 16.04
CA THR A 5 -4.93 -1.35 15.11
C THR A 5 -3.89 -2.45 14.82
N GLN A 6 -3.15 -2.30 13.73
CA GLN A 6 -2.07 -3.23 13.41
C GLN A 6 -0.95 -3.19 14.46
N GLN A 7 -0.72 -2.05 15.12
CA GLN A 7 0.24 -1.94 16.24
C GLN A 7 -0.21 -2.74 17.46
N GLN A 8 -1.48 -2.59 17.85
CA GLN A 8 -2.03 -3.31 19.01
C GLN A 8 -1.95 -4.83 18.82
N LEU A 9 -2.32 -5.33 17.63
CA LEU A 9 -2.22 -6.77 17.36
C LEU A 9 -0.77 -7.24 17.33
N SER A 10 0.13 -6.50 16.70
CA SER A 10 1.56 -6.85 16.63
C SER A 10 2.20 -6.86 18.03
N ALA A 11 1.87 -5.87 18.88
CA ALA A 11 2.32 -5.81 20.28
C ALA A 11 1.81 -7.00 21.08
N TYR A 12 0.50 -7.27 21.00
CA TYR A 12 -0.12 -8.40 21.70
C TYR A 12 0.53 -9.74 21.34
N LEU A 13 0.74 -10.01 20.05
CA LEU A 13 1.39 -11.25 19.60
C LEU A 13 2.82 -11.37 20.15
N THR A 14 3.55 -10.26 20.23
CA THR A 14 4.91 -10.22 20.77
C THR A 14 4.93 -10.44 22.28
N GLU A 15 4.09 -9.74 23.03
CA GLU A 15 3.98 -9.83 24.50
C GLU A 15 3.54 -11.22 24.96
N GLN A 16 2.62 -11.84 24.21
CA GLN A 16 2.16 -13.21 24.50
C GLN A 16 3.10 -14.30 23.96
N ASN A 17 4.24 -13.93 23.37
CA ASN A 17 5.20 -14.84 22.72
C ASN A 17 4.54 -15.79 21.70
N MET A 18 3.52 -15.32 21.00
CA MET A 18 2.84 -16.13 19.99
C MET A 18 3.70 -16.26 18.74
N PRO A 19 3.81 -17.46 18.14
CA PRO A 19 4.67 -17.70 16.97
C PRO A 19 4.04 -17.24 15.66
N PHE A 20 3.46 -16.02 15.65
CA PHE A 20 2.73 -15.47 14.51
C PHE A 20 3.10 -14.02 14.26
N TRP A 21 2.97 -13.61 13.00
CA TRP A 21 3.04 -12.22 12.54
C TRP A 21 1.68 -11.75 12.04
N CYS A 22 1.34 -10.51 12.32
CA CYS A 22 0.27 -9.78 11.67
C CYS A 22 0.77 -9.22 10.34
N ASP A 23 -0.03 -9.32 9.27
CA ASP A 23 0.30 -8.58 8.06
C ASP A 23 0.14 -7.07 8.29
N CYS A 24 1.08 -6.26 7.77
CA CYS A 24 1.12 -4.82 7.98
C CYS A 24 1.04 -4.04 6.66
N THR A 25 0.45 -2.83 6.72
CA THR A 25 0.42 -1.87 5.62
C THR A 25 1.25 -0.64 5.92
N GLY A 26 1.63 0.12 4.89
CA GLY A 26 2.35 1.38 5.03
C GLY A 26 1.50 2.57 5.52
N ALA A 27 0.25 2.35 5.91
CA ALA A 27 -0.66 3.41 6.38
C ALA A 27 -0.44 3.83 7.85
N GLY A 28 0.63 3.33 8.47
CA GLY A 28 1.04 3.69 9.83
C GLY A 28 0.54 2.74 10.93
N PRO A 29 1.15 2.79 12.12
CA PRO A 29 0.89 1.87 13.23
C PRO A 29 -0.57 1.85 13.67
N ASN A 30 -1.22 2.99 13.66
CA ASN A 30 -2.60 3.18 14.14
C ASN A 30 -3.69 2.83 13.11
N SER A 31 -3.31 2.25 11.96
CA SER A 31 -4.30 1.77 10.98
C SER A 31 -5.17 0.67 11.53
N SER A 32 -6.49 0.83 11.41
CA SER A 32 -7.47 -0.22 11.72
C SER A 32 -7.27 -1.42 10.79
N LEU A 33 -7.20 -2.62 11.37
CA LEU A 33 -7.12 -3.87 10.60
C LEU A 33 -8.40 -4.11 9.80
N ILE A 34 -9.55 -4.06 10.46
CA ILE A 34 -10.84 -4.26 9.79
C ILE A 34 -11.07 -3.17 8.74
N GLY A 35 -10.86 -1.89 9.08
CA GLY A 35 -11.05 -0.79 8.13
C GLY A 35 -10.22 -0.95 6.86
N ASN A 36 -8.95 -1.42 6.98
CA ASN A 36 -8.12 -1.69 5.81
C ASN A 36 -8.61 -2.91 5.00
N ILE A 37 -9.05 -3.98 5.68
CA ILE A 37 -9.52 -5.22 5.06
C ILE A 37 -10.81 -4.98 4.28
N VAL A 38 -11.81 -4.33 4.89
CA VAL A 38 -13.10 -4.07 4.23
C VAL A 38 -12.98 -3.08 3.06
N GLU A 39 -11.90 -2.29 3.03
CA GLU A 39 -11.51 -1.48 1.87
C GLU A 39 -10.57 -2.23 0.89
N ARG A 40 -10.43 -3.53 1.01
CA ARG A 40 -9.59 -4.41 0.18
C ARG A 40 -8.14 -3.94 0.10
N GLY A 41 -7.62 -3.43 1.23
CA GLY A 41 -6.24 -2.95 1.31
C GLY A 41 -5.20 -4.08 1.23
N PHE A 42 -3.97 -3.71 0.88
CA PHE A 42 -2.86 -4.65 0.75
C PHE A 42 -1.83 -4.44 1.85
N GLY A 43 -1.17 -5.54 2.23
CA GLY A 43 -0.02 -5.55 3.10
C GLY A 43 1.24 -6.03 2.39
N HIS A 44 2.26 -6.36 3.17
CA HIS A 44 3.61 -6.65 2.67
C HIS A 44 3.99 -8.13 2.74
N THR A 45 3.33 -8.93 3.59
CA THR A 45 3.68 -10.34 3.82
C THR A 45 3.07 -11.26 2.74
N PRO A 46 3.26 -12.59 2.81
CA PRO A 46 2.51 -13.55 2.00
C PRO A 46 0.99 -13.45 2.16
N TYR A 47 0.51 -12.91 3.29
CA TYR A 47 -0.91 -12.65 3.58
C TYR A 47 -1.33 -11.21 3.19
N GLY A 48 -0.53 -10.55 2.38
CA GLY A 48 -0.76 -9.15 1.98
C GLY A 48 -2.00 -8.90 1.14
N ASN A 49 -2.58 -9.90 0.48
CA ASN A 49 -3.95 -9.80 -0.04
C ASN A 49 -4.94 -10.16 1.08
N ARG A 50 -5.15 -9.19 1.97
CA ARG A 50 -5.80 -9.40 3.27
C ARG A 50 -7.20 -9.99 3.18
N LEU A 51 -7.98 -9.63 2.15
CA LEU A 51 -9.33 -10.17 1.97
C LEU A 51 -9.32 -11.69 1.76
N GLN A 52 -8.22 -12.26 1.26
CA GLN A 52 -8.08 -13.71 1.10
C GLN A 52 -7.67 -14.44 2.39
N THR A 53 -7.38 -13.71 3.46
CA THR A 53 -6.90 -14.25 4.73
C THR A 53 -7.83 -13.95 5.90
N ILE A 54 -9.12 -13.79 5.61
CA ILE A 54 -10.18 -13.62 6.60
C ILE A 54 -11.19 -14.76 6.50
N SER A 55 -11.93 -14.96 7.57
CA SER A 55 -13.03 -15.95 7.60
C SER A 55 -14.00 -15.62 8.71
N GLY A 56 -15.29 -15.55 8.36
CA GLY A 56 -16.38 -15.28 9.28
C GLY A 56 -16.40 -13.83 9.77
N MET A 57 -17.30 -13.05 9.20
CA MET A 57 -17.63 -11.71 9.67
C MET A 57 -18.88 -11.74 10.53
N GLU A 58 -18.94 -10.85 11.52
CA GLU A 58 -20.16 -10.42 12.19
C GLU A 58 -20.52 -9.04 11.65
N VAL A 59 -21.74 -8.87 11.18
CA VAL A 59 -22.20 -7.66 10.51
C VAL A 59 -23.55 -7.23 11.10
N VAL A 60 -23.68 -5.97 11.46
CA VAL A 60 -24.97 -5.35 11.83
C VAL A 60 -25.56 -4.71 10.58
N LEU A 61 -26.76 -5.13 10.20
CA LEU A 61 -27.52 -4.61 9.07
C LEU A 61 -28.26 -3.32 9.42
N GLY A 62 -28.77 -2.60 8.43
CA GLY A 62 -29.58 -1.40 8.62
C GLY A 62 -30.88 -1.64 9.39
N THR A 63 -31.40 -2.85 9.34
CA THR A 63 -32.56 -3.34 10.12
C THR A 63 -32.25 -3.58 11.59
N GLY A 64 -30.97 -3.55 12.02
CA GLY A 64 -30.51 -3.88 13.36
C GLY A 64 -30.23 -5.38 13.60
N GLU A 65 -30.49 -6.21 12.61
CA GLU A 65 -30.17 -7.64 12.69
C GLU A 65 -28.65 -7.87 12.66
N VAL A 66 -28.20 -8.93 13.36
CA VAL A 66 -26.80 -9.35 13.39
C VAL A 66 -26.63 -10.58 12.51
N LEU A 67 -25.82 -10.46 11.49
CA LEU A 67 -25.51 -11.52 10.54
C LEU A 67 -24.11 -12.10 10.79
N GLY A 68 -24.01 -13.43 10.96
CA GLY A 68 -22.76 -14.17 10.86
C GLY A 68 -22.54 -14.67 9.44
N THR A 69 -21.42 -14.38 8.81
CA THR A 69 -21.11 -14.86 7.45
C THR A 69 -20.42 -16.24 7.48
N GLY A 70 -20.34 -16.87 6.32
CA GLY A 70 -19.70 -18.18 6.17
C GLY A 70 -20.36 -19.23 7.08
N PHE A 71 -19.57 -20.00 7.83
CA PHE A 71 -20.09 -20.93 8.83
C PHE A 71 -20.49 -20.24 10.15
N GLY A 72 -20.28 -18.93 10.29
CA GLY A 72 -20.61 -18.19 11.51
C GLY A 72 -22.10 -18.11 11.83
N HIS A 73 -22.98 -18.41 10.86
CA HIS A 73 -24.42 -18.48 11.10
C HIS A 73 -24.87 -19.79 11.77
N TYR A 74 -24.00 -20.81 11.84
CA TYR A 74 -24.33 -22.04 12.57
C TYR A 74 -23.87 -21.95 14.03
N PRO A 75 -24.76 -22.09 15.03
CA PRO A 75 -24.36 -22.03 16.43
C PRO A 75 -23.29 -23.07 16.78
N GLY A 76 -22.17 -22.62 17.34
CA GLY A 76 -21.07 -23.49 17.78
C GLY A 76 -20.23 -24.10 16.64
N ALA A 77 -20.33 -23.63 15.42
CA ALA A 77 -19.52 -24.12 14.29
C ALA A 77 -18.03 -23.94 14.58
N LYS A 78 -17.28 -25.06 14.62
CA LYS A 78 -15.81 -25.04 14.83
C LYS A 78 -15.04 -24.57 13.62
N THR A 79 -15.70 -24.39 12.48
CA THR A 79 -15.10 -24.07 11.17
C THR A 79 -15.29 -22.62 10.74
N THR A 80 -15.93 -21.80 11.57
CA THR A 80 -16.23 -20.38 11.29
C THR A 80 -15.00 -19.59 10.81
N HIS A 81 -13.83 -19.81 11.46
CA HIS A 81 -12.61 -19.09 11.15
C HIS A 81 -11.56 -19.93 10.40
N VAL A 82 -11.96 -21.09 9.87
CA VAL A 82 -11.09 -22.06 9.20
C VAL A 82 -11.33 -22.12 7.70
N TYR A 83 -12.59 -21.93 7.29
CA TYR A 83 -13.01 -21.99 5.90
C TYR A 83 -13.88 -20.77 5.56
N PRO A 84 -13.46 -19.92 4.61
CA PRO A 84 -14.06 -18.60 4.43
C PRO A 84 -15.43 -18.61 3.74
N TYR A 85 -15.77 -19.65 2.97
CA TYR A 85 -16.93 -19.58 2.08
C TYR A 85 -18.24 -20.04 2.73
N GLY A 86 -18.19 -20.99 3.66
CA GLY A 86 -19.40 -21.62 4.20
C GLY A 86 -20.15 -22.45 3.15
N VAL A 87 -21.48 -22.52 3.29
CA VAL A 87 -22.41 -23.12 2.32
C VAL A 87 -23.38 -22.04 1.85
N GLY A 88 -23.62 -21.96 0.56
CA GLY A 88 -24.45 -20.94 -0.05
C GLY A 88 -23.64 -19.76 -0.60
N PRO A 89 -24.23 -18.57 -0.76
CA PRO A 89 -23.54 -17.40 -1.28
C PRO A 89 -22.37 -16.96 -0.41
N PHE A 90 -21.27 -16.55 -1.04
CA PHE A 90 -20.13 -15.96 -0.34
C PHE A 90 -20.47 -14.52 0.09
N MET A 91 -20.84 -14.35 1.36
CA MET A 91 -21.37 -13.11 1.89
C MET A 91 -20.28 -12.08 2.27
N ASP A 92 -19.07 -12.52 2.67
CA ASP A 92 -17.99 -11.61 3.10
C ASP A 92 -17.70 -10.54 2.04
N GLY A 93 -17.77 -10.90 0.76
CA GLY A 93 -17.58 -9.99 -0.36
C GLY A 93 -18.59 -8.84 -0.43
N LEU A 94 -19.83 -9.07 0.05
CA LEU A 94 -20.90 -8.06 0.04
C LEU A 94 -20.64 -6.94 1.06
N PHE A 95 -19.91 -7.22 2.12
CA PHE A 95 -19.60 -6.26 3.18
C PHE A 95 -18.22 -5.61 3.03
N THR A 96 -17.59 -5.76 1.88
CA THR A 96 -16.36 -5.07 1.52
C THR A 96 -16.62 -4.06 0.41
N GLN A 97 -16.13 -2.83 0.58
CA GLN A 97 -16.41 -1.69 -0.33
C GLN A 97 -17.91 -1.55 -0.62
N SER A 98 -18.68 -1.53 0.44
CA SER A 98 -20.15 -1.36 0.39
C SER A 98 -20.64 -0.55 1.59
N ASN A 99 -21.92 -0.22 1.55
CA ASN A 99 -22.68 0.40 2.65
C ASN A 99 -23.87 -0.48 3.06
N PHE A 100 -23.72 -1.80 2.98
CA PHE A 100 -24.80 -2.76 3.24
C PHE A 100 -24.93 -3.14 4.71
N GLY A 101 -23.89 -2.87 5.51
CA GLY A 101 -23.86 -3.20 6.93
C GLY A 101 -22.58 -2.71 7.58
N ILE A 102 -22.53 -2.81 8.91
CA ILE A 102 -21.38 -2.43 9.73
C ILE A 102 -20.70 -3.71 10.22
N VAL A 103 -19.47 -3.95 9.76
CA VAL A 103 -18.65 -5.09 10.21
C VAL A 103 -18.16 -4.82 11.62
N THR A 104 -18.59 -5.61 12.59
CA THR A 104 -18.24 -5.49 14.02
C THR A 104 -17.15 -6.45 14.46
N ARG A 105 -17.00 -7.57 13.76
CA ARG A 105 -15.93 -8.57 13.99
C ARG A 105 -15.57 -9.28 12.70
N LEU A 106 -14.35 -9.79 12.63
CA LEU A 106 -13.93 -10.78 11.63
C LEU A 106 -12.80 -11.65 12.15
N GLY A 107 -12.71 -12.87 11.65
CA GLY A 107 -11.55 -13.74 11.84
C GLY A 107 -10.43 -13.36 10.87
N LEU A 108 -9.23 -13.13 11.39
CA LEU A 108 -8.03 -12.81 10.61
C LEU A 108 -7.01 -13.93 10.77
N TRP A 109 -6.53 -14.48 9.66
CA TRP A 109 -5.45 -15.45 9.69
C TRP A 109 -4.10 -14.76 9.88
N LEU A 110 -3.31 -15.32 10.80
CA LEU A 110 -1.98 -14.83 11.14
C LEU A 110 -0.91 -15.66 10.41
N LEU A 111 0.15 -14.99 9.97
CA LEU A 111 1.27 -15.66 9.31
C LEU A 111 2.16 -16.34 10.36
N PRO A 112 2.35 -17.68 10.31
CA PRO A 112 3.31 -18.34 11.18
C PRO A 112 4.73 -17.80 10.97
N ILE A 113 5.48 -17.59 12.05
CA ILE A 113 6.88 -17.14 11.99
C ILE A 113 7.69 -18.20 11.24
N PRO A 114 8.35 -17.87 10.11
CA PRO A 114 9.09 -18.85 9.32
C PRO A 114 10.42 -19.22 9.98
N GLU A 115 10.94 -20.43 9.70
CA GLU A 115 12.29 -20.84 10.12
C GLU A 115 13.37 -19.87 9.64
N SER A 116 13.22 -19.38 8.41
CA SER A 116 14.14 -18.42 7.81
C SER A 116 13.37 -17.30 7.11
N PHE A 117 13.84 -16.08 7.33
CA PHE A 117 13.30 -14.86 6.77
C PHE A 117 14.42 -14.03 6.15
N CYS A 118 14.24 -13.57 4.91
CA CYS A 118 15.25 -12.77 4.23
C CYS A 118 14.58 -11.67 3.41
N PRO A 119 14.46 -10.46 3.94
CA PRO A 119 14.09 -9.28 3.16
C PRO A 119 15.11 -8.98 2.06
N PHE A 120 14.63 -8.34 1.00
CA PHE A 120 15.50 -7.88 -0.08
C PHE A 120 15.05 -6.54 -0.63
N LEU A 121 15.98 -5.83 -1.22
CA LEU A 121 15.76 -4.67 -2.06
C LEU A 121 16.32 -4.93 -3.46
N VAL A 122 15.62 -4.45 -4.48
CA VAL A 122 16.12 -4.40 -5.85
C VAL A 122 16.01 -2.96 -6.33
N MET A 123 17.13 -2.34 -6.64
CA MET A 123 17.19 -0.98 -7.18
C MET A 123 17.41 -1.07 -8.70
N PHE A 124 16.40 -0.70 -9.48
CA PHE A 124 16.48 -0.60 -10.94
C PHE A 124 17.04 0.77 -11.33
N ALA A 125 18.01 0.78 -12.24
CA ALA A 125 18.71 2.02 -12.60
C ALA A 125 17.79 3.02 -13.31
N GLU A 126 17.01 2.55 -14.28
CA GLU A 126 16.09 3.36 -15.07
C GLU A 126 14.72 2.69 -15.24
N ASP A 127 13.72 3.42 -15.76
CA ASP A 127 12.36 2.92 -16.01
C ASP A 127 12.37 1.66 -16.91
N ALA A 128 13.19 1.68 -17.95
CA ALA A 128 13.33 0.57 -18.89
C ALA A 128 13.80 -0.72 -18.20
N ASP A 129 14.61 -0.62 -17.15
CA ASP A 129 15.11 -1.78 -16.41
C ASP A 129 14.00 -2.45 -15.59
N LEU A 130 13.10 -1.67 -14.94
CA LEU A 130 11.92 -2.22 -14.29
C LEU A 130 10.97 -2.85 -15.30
N LEU A 131 10.66 -2.13 -16.37
CA LEU A 131 9.74 -2.63 -17.41
C LEU A 131 10.26 -3.92 -18.05
N GLY A 132 11.56 -3.99 -18.33
CA GLY A 132 12.21 -5.20 -18.85
C GLY A 132 12.25 -6.37 -17.86
N ALA A 133 12.29 -6.08 -16.56
CA ALA A 133 12.26 -7.10 -15.50
C ALA A 133 10.86 -7.67 -15.23
N LEU A 134 9.80 -6.93 -15.56
CA LEU A 134 8.43 -7.27 -15.17
C LEU A 134 7.97 -8.67 -15.59
N PRO A 135 8.24 -9.16 -16.82
CA PRO A 135 7.90 -10.53 -17.22
C PRO A 135 8.55 -11.59 -16.33
N GLU A 136 9.81 -11.38 -15.92
CA GLU A 136 10.52 -12.29 -15.04
C GLU A 136 10.00 -12.23 -13.59
N LEU A 137 9.68 -11.05 -13.07
CA LEU A 137 9.05 -10.89 -11.77
C LEU A 137 7.68 -11.59 -11.75
N ARG A 138 6.90 -11.45 -12.82
CA ARG A 138 5.64 -12.18 -13.00
C ARG A 138 5.85 -13.69 -12.99
N ARG A 139 6.86 -14.20 -13.72
CA ARG A 139 7.23 -15.63 -13.74
C ARG A 139 7.59 -16.13 -12.33
N LEU A 140 8.40 -15.38 -11.58
CA LEU A 140 8.75 -15.71 -10.21
C LEU A 140 7.52 -15.72 -9.29
N ARG A 141 6.53 -14.86 -9.54
CA ARG A 141 5.25 -14.85 -8.82
C ARG A 141 4.44 -16.12 -9.12
N MET A 142 4.31 -16.51 -10.40
CA MET A 142 3.66 -17.75 -10.83
C MET A 142 4.31 -19.00 -10.20
N GLN A 143 5.64 -19.01 -10.10
CA GLN A 143 6.41 -20.09 -9.49
C GLN A 143 6.41 -20.05 -7.96
N ARG A 144 5.67 -19.11 -7.35
CA ARG A 144 5.64 -18.89 -5.90
C ARG A 144 7.02 -18.65 -5.27
N VAL A 145 7.98 -18.13 -6.03
CA VAL A 145 9.26 -17.65 -5.51
C VAL A 145 9.08 -16.33 -4.78
N LEU A 146 8.31 -15.41 -5.37
CA LEU A 146 7.88 -14.15 -4.73
C LEU A 146 6.54 -14.37 -4.03
N HIS A 147 6.57 -14.74 -2.75
CA HIS A 147 5.36 -15.00 -1.95
C HIS A 147 4.79 -13.72 -1.33
N SER A 148 5.62 -12.81 -0.86
CA SER A 148 5.16 -11.49 -0.35
C SER A 148 4.54 -10.67 -1.47
N VAL A 149 3.85 -9.59 -1.13
CA VAL A 149 3.46 -8.57 -2.11
C VAL A 149 4.65 -7.63 -2.29
N PRO A 150 5.41 -7.69 -3.40
CA PRO A 150 6.49 -6.75 -3.64
C PRO A 150 5.94 -5.35 -3.86
N HIS A 151 6.58 -4.37 -3.20
CA HIS A 151 6.28 -2.95 -3.34
C HIS A 151 7.41 -2.29 -4.13
N ILE A 152 7.08 -1.63 -5.22
CA ILE A 152 8.01 -1.03 -6.17
C ILE A 152 7.74 0.47 -6.20
N GLY A 153 8.50 1.24 -5.42
CA GLY A 153 8.39 2.71 -5.39
C GLY A 153 9.33 3.37 -6.39
N ASN A 154 8.90 4.47 -7.01
CA ASN A 154 9.81 5.29 -7.80
C ASN A 154 10.77 6.09 -6.90
N ASP A 155 11.76 6.76 -7.52
CA ASP A 155 12.76 7.57 -6.83
C ASP A 155 12.14 8.68 -5.97
N LEU A 156 11.05 9.30 -6.42
CA LEU A 156 10.33 10.35 -5.68
C LEU A 156 9.78 9.82 -4.34
N ARG A 157 9.22 8.60 -4.33
CA ARG A 157 8.78 7.94 -3.08
C ARG A 157 9.93 7.73 -2.11
N ALA A 158 11.10 7.34 -2.61
CA ALA A 158 12.29 7.14 -1.79
C ALA A 158 12.83 8.49 -1.26
N LEU A 159 12.90 9.52 -2.11
CA LEU A 159 13.33 10.86 -1.75
C LEU A 159 12.40 11.49 -0.69
N ALA A 160 11.09 11.42 -0.90
CA ALA A 160 10.10 11.97 0.04
C ALA A 160 10.11 11.26 1.40
N SER A 161 10.47 9.98 1.46
CA SER A 161 10.66 9.27 2.73
C SER A 161 11.97 9.63 3.44
N ALA A 162 12.92 10.24 2.72
CA ALA A 162 14.24 10.62 3.25
C ALA A 162 14.33 12.08 3.70
N GLY A 163 13.48 12.97 3.17
CA GLY A 163 13.47 14.39 3.48
C GLY A 163 12.29 15.16 2.89
N PRO A 164 12.08 16.41 3.31
CA PRO A 164 11.08 17.29 2.71
C PRO A 164 11.50 17.75 1.32
N PHE A 165 10.59 18.39 0.58
CA PHE A 165 10.89 19.05 -0.69
C PHE A 165 12.06 20.04 -0.53
N PRO A 166 13.06 20.01 -1.41
CA PRO A 166 14.30 20.81 -1.27
C PRO A 166 14.07 22.28 -1.66
N ARG A 167 13.35 23.03 -0.86
CA ARG A 167 13.01 24.43 -1.09
C ARG A 167 14.21 25.35 -1.08
N ASP A 168 15.27 24.96 -0.39
CA ASP A 168 16.58 25.64 -0.40
C ASP A 168 17.23 25.66 -1.79
N ARG A 169 17.00 24.61 -2.59
CA ARG A 169 17.50 24.51 -3.97
C ARG A 169 16.50 25.01 -5.02
N LEU A 170 15.21 25.00 -4.70
CA LEU A 170 14.09 25.38 -5.58
C LEU A 170 13.05 26.20 -4.80
N PRO A 171 13.35 27.44 -4.37
CA PRO A 171 12.48 28.19 -3.45
C PRO A 171 11.09 28.49 -4.00
N ASN A 172 10.94 28.65 -5.32
CA ASN A 172 9.68 29.02 -5.97
C ASN A 172 9.12 27.92 -6.89
N ALA A 173 9.71 26.72 -6.87
CA ALA A 173 9.28 25.66 -7.77
C ALA A 173 8.11 24.88 -7.19
N ALA A 174 7.15 24.58 -8.05
CA ALA A 174 6.03 23.72 -7.69
C ALA A 174 6.43 22.23 -7.62
N ARG A 175 7.44 21.79 -8.37
CA ARG A 175 7.94 20.42 -8.45
C ARG A 175 9.45 20.38 -8.73
N LEU A 176 10.07 19.22 -8.60
CA LEU A 176 11.47 19.04 -8.98
C LEU A 176 11.68 19.24 -10.49
N THR A 177 12.81 19.88 -10.86
CA THR A 177 13.26 19.81 -12.25
C THR A 177 13.87 18.43 -12.52
N PRO A 178 13.87 17.97 -13.80
CA PRO A 178 14.49 16.69 -14.16
C PRO A 178 15.96 16.59 -13.73
N GLU A 179 16.71 17.69 -13.85
CA GLU A 179 18.14 17.77 -13.52
C GLU A 179 18.34 17.60 -12.00
N LEU A 180 17.56 18.33 -11.19
CA LEU A 180 17.65 18.22 -9.73
C LEU A 180 17.18 16.86 -9.23
N ARG A 181 16.10 16.30 -9.80
CA ARG A 181 15.64 14.93 -9.51
C ARG A 181 16.77 13.92 -9.76
N GLN A 182 17.44 14.01 -10.91
CA GLN A 182 18.57 13.14 -11.23
C GLN A 182 19.77 13.35 -10.29
N GLN A 183 20.05 14.59 -9.91
CA GLN A 183 21.11 14.90 -8.95
C GLN A 183 20.81 14.29 -7.58
N LEU A 184 19.58 14.47 -7.05
CA LEU A 184 19.15 13.90 -5.78
C LEU A 184 19.19 12.37 -5.79
N ARG A 185 18.81 11.72 -6.90
CA ARG A 185 18.97 10.26 -7.07
C ARG A 185 20.43 9.83 -6.90
N ARG A 186 21.36 10.53 -7.53
CA ARG A 186 22.81 10.24 -7.44
C ARG A 186 23.32 10.46 -6.01
N GLU A 187 22.98 11.58 -5.38
CA GLU A 187 23.36 11.91 -4.00
C GLU A 187 22.82 10.85 -3.00
N ALA A 188 21.58 10.43 -3.19
CA ALA A 188 20.95 9.38 -2.36
C ALA A 188 21.48 7.95 -2.68
N GLY A 189 22.11 7.77 -3.86
CA GLY A 189 22.58 6.46 -4.34
C GLY A 189 21.42 5.48 -4.55
N ILE A 190 20.30 5.96 -5.14
CA ILE A 190 19.11 5.17 -5.48
C ILE A 190 18.91 5.10 -6.99
N GLY A 191 18.19 4.06 -7.45
CA GLY A 191 17.77 3.93 -8.83
C GLY A 191 16.48 4.70 -9.14
N ALA A 192 15.99 4.60 -10.37
CA ALA A 192 14.67 5.12 -10.73
C ALA A 192 13.55 4.44 -9.98
N TRP A 193 13.74 3.15 -9.66
CA TRP A 193 12.77 2.35 -8.92
C TRP A 193 13.45 1.49 -7.87
N THR A 194 12.77 1.30 -6.73
CA THR A 194 13.22 0.40 -5.67
C THR A 194 12.09 -0.56 -5.33
N MET A 195 12.33 -1.86 -5.54
CA MET A 195 11.42 -2.92 -5.14
C MET A 195 11.85 -3.47 -3.78
N SER A 196 10.91 -3.62 -2.85
CA SER A 196 11.08 -4.36 -1.60
C SER A 196 10.25 -5.62 -1.61
N GLY A 197 10.76 -6.67 -0.97
CA GLY A 197 10.09 -7.94 -0.76
C GLY A 197 10.82 -8.78 0.27
N ALA A 198 10.30 -9.98 0.53
CA ALA A 198 10.99 -10.91 1.41
C ALA A 198 10.77 -12.37 1.01
N PHE A 199 11.70 -13.22 1.39
CA PHE A 199 11.60 -14.67 1.29
C PHE A 199 11.35 -15.30 2.67
N TYR A 200 10.49 -16.30 2.69
CA TYR A 200 10.01 -17.00 3.88
C TYR A 200 10.12 -18.51 3.69
N GLY A 201 10.35 -19.26 4.76
CA GLY A 201 10.34 -20.72 4.74
C GLY A 201 11.63 -21.34 5.25
N PRO A 202 11.89 -22.64 4.95
CA PRO A 202 13.12 -23.32 5.31
C PRO A 202 14.37 -22.67 4.70
N ARG A 203 15.52 -22.75 5.39
CA ARG A 203 16.79 -22.12 4.94
C ARG A 203 17.19 -22.51 3.53
N GLY A 204 16.96 -23.77 3.13
CA GLY A 204 17.26 -24.25 1.78
C GLY A 204 16.41 -23.55 0.72
N GLN A 205 15.12 -23.41 0.98
CA GLN A 205 14.16 -22.71 0.10
C GLN A 205 14.51 -21.23 -0.04
N VAL A 206 14.79 -20.53 1.06
CA VAL A 206 15.19 -19.11 1.04
C VAL A 206 16.48 -18.92 0.23
N ARG A 207 17.46 -19.82 0.37
CA ARG A 207 18.69 -19.80 -0.46
C ARG A 207 18.39 -19.99 -1.96
N LEU A 208 17.50 -20.92 -2.29
CA LEU A 208 17.08 -21.16 -3.68
C LEU A 208 16.37 -19.91 -4.24
N HIS A 209 15.41 -19.36 -3.53
CA HIS A 209 14.65 -18.16 -3.97
C HIS A 209 15.57 -16.96 -4.20
N ARG A 210 16.55 -16.72 -3.34
CA ARG A 210 17.58 -15.69 -3.53
C ARG A 210 18.37 -15.88 -4.83
N ARG A 211 18.72 -17.13 -5.15
CA ARG A 211 19.42 -17.48 -6.39
C ARG A 211 18.53 -17.25 -7.61
N LEU A 212 17.28 -17.69 -7.55
CA LEU A 212 16.32 -17.53 -8.64
C LEU A 212 16.03 -16.05 -8.93
N LEU A 213 15.89 -15.20 -7.90
CA LEU A 213 15.73 -13.75 -8.09
C LEU A 213 16.94 -13.14 -8.79
N LYS A 214 18.18 -13.47 -8.34
CA LYS A 214 19.40 -13.00 -9.00
C LYS A 214 19.51 -13.50 -10.45
N GLN A 215 19.07 -14.72 -10.71
CA GLN A 215 19.08 -15.28 -12.06
C GLN A 215 18.08 -14.59 -12.98
N ALA A 216 16.87 -14.33 -12.49
CA ALA A 216 15.80 -13.66 -13.24
C ALA A 216 16.17 -12.22 -13.62
N LEU A 217 17.02 -11.57 -12.83
CA LEU A 217 17.47 -10.19 -13.09
C LEU A 217 18.82 -10.11 -13.81
N ARG A 218 19.35 -11.22 -14.35
CA ARG A 218 20.55 -11.18 -15.17
C ARG A 218 20.27 -10.40 -16.47
N GLY A 219 21.16 -9.47 -16.78
CA GLY A 219 20.99 -8.60 -17.95
C GLY A 219 20.15 -7.35 -17.72
N VAL A 220 19.54 -7.23 -16.54
CA VAL A 220 18.85 -6.00 -16.10
C VAL A 220 19.83 -5.17 -15.27
N ARG A 221 19.87 -3.85 -15.50
CA ARG A 221 20.68 -2.93 -14.68
C ARG A 221 19.99 -2.72 -13.32
N ALA A 222 20.13 -3.72 -12.46
CA ALA A 222 19.53 -3.73 -11.14
C ALA A 222 20.54 -4.18 -10.08
N ASN A 223 20.51 -3.53 -8.91
CA ASN A 223 21.28 -3.93 -7.74
C ASN A 223 20.39 -4.68 -6.76
N VAL A 224 20.73 -5.93 -6.45
CA VAL A 224 19.97 -6.81 -5.55
C VAL A 224 20.68 -6.92 -4.21
N ILE A 225 20.04 -6.42 -3.16
CA ILE A 225 20.56 -6.41 -1.78
C ILE A 225 19.69 -7.34 -0.93
N PHE A 226 20.30 -8.32 -0.29
CA PHE A 226 19.63 -9.17 0.70
C PHE A 226 19.93 -8.67 2.11
N LEU A 227 18.91 -8.61 2.94
CA LEU A 227 18.93 -8.02 4.27
C LEU A 227 18.53 -9.06 5.35
N PRO A 228 19.30 -10.16 5.51
CA PRO A 228 18.96 -11.13 6.54
C PRO A 228 19.01 -10.47 7.94
N PRO A 229 18.25 -10.97 8.94
CA PRO A 229 18.11 -10.33 10.25
C PRO A 229 19.44 -9.97 10.92
N MET A 230 20.47 -10.80 10.77
CA MET A 230 21.80 -10.52 11.31
C MET A 230 22.44 -9.28 10.67
N VAL A 231 22.32 -9.11 9.35
CA VAL A 231 22.84 -7.92 8.65
C VAL A 231 22.10 -6.65 9.09
N LEU A 232 20.79 -6.73 9.26
CA LEU A 232 20.00 -5.60 9.76
C LEU A 232 20.34 -5.23 11.22
N LYS A 233 20.60 -6.23 12.07
CA LYS A 233 21.00 -6.02 13.46
C LYS A 233 22.38 -5.39 13.55
N LEU A 234 23.37 -5.94 12.84
CA LEU A 234 24.73 -5.40 12.80
C LEU A 234 24.76 -4.00 12.14
N GLY A 235 24.01 -3.83 11.05
CA GLY A 235 23.85 -2.53 10.39
C GLY A 235 23.28 -1.46 11.33
N GLY A 236 22.25 -1.80 12.12
CA GLY A 236 21.68 -0.89 13.07
C GLY A 236 22.67 -0.45 14.18
N TRP A 237 23.54 -1.37 14.62
CA TRP A 237 24.61 -1.05 15.57
C TRP A 237 25.66 -0.14 14.92
N ALA A 238 26.13 -0.50 13.72
CA ALA A 238 27.09 0.31 12.96
C ALA A 238 26.55 1.72 12.65
N ALA A 239 25.25 1.85 12.33
CA ALA A 239 24.62 3.15 12.08
C ALA A 239 24.67 4.07 13.30
N ARG A 240 24.33 3.56 14.49
CA ARG A 240 24.40 4.34 15.74
C ARG A 240 25.82 4.82 16.00
N PHE A 241 26.79 3.93 15.86
CA PHE A 241 28.20 4.27 16.04
C PHE A 241 28.68 5.32 15.04
N CYS A 242 28.29 5.22 13.77
CA CYS A 242 28.62 6.22 12.75
C CYS A 242 27.94 7.57 13.01
N ASP A 243 26.66 7.55 13.43
CA ASP A 243 25.92 8.78 13.76
C ASP A 243 26.55 9.49 14.98
N GLU A 244 26.96 8.75 16.05
CA GLU A 244 27.62 9.28 17.25
C GLU A 244 29.00 9.92 16.95
N LEU A 245 29.73 9.34 16.00
CA LEU A 245 31.07 9.83 15.60
C LEU A 245 31.05 10.84 14.45
N GLY A 246 29.89 11.14 13.88
CA GLY A 246 29.77 11.99 12.68
C GLY A 246 30.39 11.40 11.40
N ILE A 247 30.63 10.07 11.40
CA ILE A 247 31.23 9.35 10.27
C ILE A 247 30.12 8.88 9.34
N ALA A 248 30.31 9.02 8.02
CA ALA A 248 29.38 8.59 6.98
C ALA A 248 27.94 9.13 7.15
N PRO A 249 27.74 10.47 7.08
CA PRO A 249 26.43 11.09 7.20
C PRO A 249 25.45 10.50 6.16
N GLY A 250 24.27 10.08 6.63
CA GLY A 250 23.24 9.45 5.80
C GLY A 250 23.23 7.91 5.78
N LEU A 251 24.28 7.23 6.27
CA LEU A 251 24.28 5.76 6.42
C LEU A 251 23.19 5.32 7.40
N GLY A 252 23.05 6.00 8.54
CA GLY A 252 22.01 5.76 9.52
C GLY A 252 20.59 5.88 8.94
N LYS A 253 20.33 6.87 8.09
CA LYS A 253 19.04 7.02 7.39
C LYS A 253 18.74 5.82 6.48
N LYS A 254 19.72 5.36 5.68
CA LYS A 254 19.57 4.20 4.77
C LYS A 254 19.29 2.91 5.55
N ILE A 255 19.98 2.71 6.66
CA ILE A 255 19.80 1.51 7.50
C ILE A 255 18.43 1.53 8.19
N ARG A 256 17.99 2.69 8.72
CA ARG A 256 16.63 2.83 9.30
C ARG A 256 15.55 2.55 8.24
N ALA A 257 15.70 3.06 7.03
CA ALA A 257 14.76 2.74 5.94
C ALA A 257 14.73 1.24 5.61
N ALA A 258 15.88 0.58 5.55
CA ALA A 258 15.97 -0.86 5.32
C ALA A 258 15.36 -1.66 6.47
N GLN A 259 15.54 -1.23 7.73
CA GLN A 259 14.92 -1.85 8.91
C GLN A 259 13.40 -1.66 8.91
N ALA A 260 12.90 -0.47 8.55
CA ALA A 260 11.46 -0.21 8.42
C ALA A 260 10.82 -1.10 7.35
N LEU A 261 11.42 -1.19 6.15
CA LEU A 261 10.97 -2.09 5.09
C LEU A 261 10.98 -3.56 5.52
N ALA A 262 12.06 -4.02 6.15
CA ALA A 262 12.15 -5.39 6.67
C ALA A 262 11.12 -5.66 7.77
N GLY A 263 10.86 -4.65 8.63
CA GLY A 263 9.83 -4.69 9.66
C GLY A 263 8.45 -4.94 9.08
N MET A 264 8.06 -4.20 8.06
CA MET A 264 6.78 -4.38 7.37
C MET A 264 6.60 -5.81 6.85
N HIS A 265 7.65 -6.39 6.27
CA HIS A 265 7.65 -7.78 5.79
C HIS A 265 7.65 -8.83 6.92
N SER A 266 7.88 -8.45 8.16
CA SER A 266 7.85 -9.31 9.35
C SER A 266 6.75 -8.92 10.37
N GLY A 267 5.70 -8.24 9.91
CA GLY A 267 4.54 -7.92 10.73
C GLY A 267 4.80 -6.85 11.79
N ARG A 268 5.82 -6.00 11.61
CA ARG A 268 6.13 -4.87 12.49
C ARG A 268 5.70 -3.58 11.80
N PRO A 269 4.57 -2.98 12.21
CA PRO A 269 4.11 -1.73 11.64
C PRO A 269 5.06 -0.58 11.97
N THR A 270 5.11 0.41 11.08
CA THR A 270 5.94 1.61 11.26
C THR A 270 5.28 2.82 10.61
N GLY A 271 5.47 4.00 11.18
CA GLY A 271 5.11 5.29 10.60
C GLY A 271 6.13 5.84 9.60
N PHE A 272 7.26 5.15 9.40
CA PHE A 272 8.34 5.64 8.55
C PHE A 272 7.88 6.09 7.16
N PHE A 273 6.93 5.37 6.55
CA PHE A 273 6.46 5.67 5.20
C PHE A 273 5.46 6.81 5.13
N LEU A 274 4.85 7.19 6.26
CA LEU A 274 3.99 8.38 6.36
C LEU A 274 4.77 9.69 6.17
N ARG A 275 6.08 9.67 6.44
CA ARG A 275 6.96 10.83 6.25
C ARG A 275 6.90 11.37 4.82
N GLY A 276 6.71 10.51 3.83
CA GLY A 276 6.58 10.91 2.44
C GLY A 276 5.40 11.86 2.19
N ALA A 277 4.34 11.78 2.98
CA ALA A 277 3.19 12.68 2.87
C ALA A 277 3.56 14.16 3.17
N TYR A 278 4.58 14.39 3.99
CA TYR A 278 5.08 15.73 4.33
C TYR A 278 5.94 16.37 3.25
N TRP A 279 6.10 15.72 2.09
CA TRP A 279 6.93 16.21 0.99
C TRP A 279 6.67 17.67 0.65
N ARG A 280 5.40 18.05 0.50
CA ARG A 280 4.98 19.38 0.07
C ARG A 280 4.72 20.37 1.20
N ARG A 281 4.72 19.94 2.46
CA ARG A 281 4.43 20.81 3.59
C ARG A 281 5.34 22.03 3.60
N ALA A 282 4.77 23.24 3.59
CA ALA A 282 5.53 24.49 3.45
C ALA A 282 6.56 24.69 4.57
N ARG A 283 6.20 24.29 5.80
CA ARG A 283 7.06 24.36 6.99
C ARG A 283 8.08 23.24 7.11
N GLY A 284 8.20 22.37 6.09
CA GLY A 284 9.05 21.18 6.15
C GLY A 284 8.53 20.10 7.13
N TRP A 285 9.37 19.18 7.52
CA TRP A 285 9.03 18.14 8.47
C TRP A 285 8.94 18.70 9.90
N PRO A 286 7.98 18.24 10.74
CA PRO A 286 8.03 18.50 12.18
C PRO A 286 9.34 17.99 12.78
N ALA A 287 9.85 18.69 13.78
CA ALA A 287 11.11 18.31 14.46
C ALA A 287 11.03 16.95 15.16
N ASP A 288 9.82 16.60 15.61
CA ASP A 288 9.47 15.39 16.36
C ASP A 288 8.73 14.35 15.51
N LEU A 289 8.83 14.44 14.17
CA LEU A 289 8.16 13.52 13.26
C LEU A 289 8.57 12.06 13.52
N GLY A 290 7.78 11.40 14.35
CA GLY A 290 7.92 10.01 14.78
C GLY A 290 7.10 9.02 13.93
N ASP A 291 6.77 7.89 14.54
CA ASP A 291 5.89 6.87 13.95
C ASP A 291 4.40 7.22 14.08
N GLU A 292 4.04 8.20 14.92
CA GLU A 292 2.66 8.66 15.18
C GLU A 292 2.39 10.01 14.50
N ALA A 293 2.61 10.08 13.18
CA ALA A 293 2.35 11.28 12.41
C ALA A 293 0.86 11.60 12.34
N ASP A 294 0.47 12.84 12.71
CA ASP A 294 -0.89 13.37 12.53
C ASP A 294 -0.95 14.25 11.29
N LEU A 295 -1.18 13.63 10.14
CA LEU A 295 -1.21 14.35 8.85
C LEU A 295 -2.22 15.49 8.83
N ALA A 296 -3.40 15.29 9.41
CA ALA A 296 -4.47 16.28 9.41
C ALA A 296 -4.13 17.47 10.35
N GLY A 297 -3.72 17.20 11.58
CA GLY A 297 -3.29 18.22 12.54
C GLY A 297 -2.06 19.00 12.07
N ASP A 298 -1.17 18.36 11.32
CA ASP A 298 0.00 18.98 10.73
C ASP A 298 -0.26 19.78 9.44
N GLY A 299 -1.51 19.80 8.96
CA GLY A 299 -1.89 20.50 7.73
C GLY A 299 -1.35 19.85 6.45
N VAL A 300 -1.20 18.54 6.47
CA VAL A 300 -0.74 17.75 5.32
C VAL A 300 -1.95 17.15 4.60
N GLY A 301 -2.02 17.35 3.30
CA GLY A 301 -3.01 16.74 2.43
C GLY A 301 -2.40 15.62 1.58
N ILE A 302 -3.18 14.55 1.38
CA ILE A 302 -2.80 13.43 0.53
C ILE A 302 -4.02 12.89 -0.21
N LEU A 303 -3.92 12.74 -1.52
CA LEU A 303 -4.94 12.09 -2.37
C LEU A 303 -4.32 10.92 -3.10
N TRP A 304 -5.04 9.82 -3.18
CA TRP A 304 -4.57 8.59 -3.83
C TRP A 304 -5.46 8.16 -4.97
N MET A 305 -4.83 7.87 -6.10
CA MET A 305 -5.44 7.17 -7.23
C MET A 305 -4.76 5.81 -7.36
N ALA A 306 -5.54 4.75 -7.32
CA ALA A 306 -4.99 3.40 -7.29
C ALA A 306 -5.64 2.49 -8.36
N PRO A 307 -5.27 2.66 -9.65
CA PRO A 307 -5.74 1.78 -10.71
C PRO A 307 -5.17 0.36 -10.58
N ILE A 308 -5.95 -0.60 -11.08
CA ILE A 308 -5.47 -1.96 -11.34
C ILE A 308 -5.04 -2.06 -12.79
N LEU A 309 -3.84 -2.59 -12.99
CA LEU A 309 -3.26 -2.81 -14.31
C LEU A 309 -3.03 -4.32 -14.53
N PRO A 310 -3.12 -4.81 -15.77
CA PRO A 310 -2.54 -6.10 -16.12
C PRO A 310 -1.04 -6.11 -15.76
N CYS A 311 -0.52 -7.25 -15.34
CA CYS A 311 0.92 -7.39 -15.05
C CYS A 311 1.72 -7.48 -16.34
N ARG A 312 1.77 -6.37 -17.10
CA ARG A 312 2.48 -6.21 -18.38
C ARG A 312 3.22 -4.87 -18.41
N ALA A 313 4.37 -4.86 -19.07
CA ALA A 313 5.23 -3.67 -19.17
C ALA A 313 4.56 -2.53 -19.94
N GLU A 314 3.79 -2.86 -20.98
CA GLU A 314 3.10 -1.90 -21.84
C GLU A 314 2.06 -1.10 -21.04
N ASP A 315 1.23 -1.79 -20.25
CA ASP A 315 0.19 -1.15 -19.42
C ASP A 315 0.82 -0.25 -18.36
N LEU A 316 1.86 -0.72 -17.67
CA LEU A 316 2.56 0.07 -16.66
C LEU A 316 3.21 1.32 -17.27
N ARG A 317 3.84 1.18 -18.45
CA ARG A 317 4.43 2.32 -19.17
C ARG A 317 3.36 3.34 -19.55
N GLN A 318 2.30 2.90 -20.22
CA GLN A 318 1.22 3.78 -20.70
C GLN A 318 0.62 4.61 -19.55
N VAL A 319 0.33 3.97 -18.43
CA VAL A 319 -0.28 4.65 -17.28
C VAL A 319 0.73 5.58 -16.60
N ASN A 320 1.99 5.16 -16.41
CA ASN A 320 3.01 6.02 -15.83
C ASN A 320 3.25 7.28 -16.67
N GLU A 321 3.37 7.16 -17.99
CA GLU A 321 3.54 8.31 -18.89
C GLU A 321 2.35 9.26 -18.83
N ALA A 322 1.12 8.74 -18.82
CA ALA A 322 -0.09 9.56 -18.72
C ALA A 322 -0.18 10.29 -17.37
N MET A 323 0.15 9.62 -16.26
CA MET A 323 0.12 10.23 -14.92
C MET A 323 1.27 11.23 -14.73
N GLU A 324 2.49 10.93 -15.16
CA GLU A 324 3.63 11.87 -15.10
C GLU A 324 3.31 13.17 -15.87
N ALA A 325 2.71 13.07 -17.05
CA ALA A 325 2.29 14.23 -17.84
C ALA A 325 1.24 15.07 -17.10
N LEU A 326 0.22 14.42 -16.51
CA LEU A 326 -0.83 15.11 -15.76
C LEU A 326 -0.28 15.79 -14.49
N PHE A 327 0.50 15.07 -13.67
CA PHE A 327 1.09 15.63 -12.45
C PHE A 327 2.01 16.82 -12.79
N THR A 328 2.79 16.69 -13.87
CA THR A 328 3.64 17.77 -14.37
C THR A 328 2.83 19.02 -14.75
N ALA A 329 1.73 18.85 -15.48
CA ALA A 329 0.85 19.94 -15.89
C ALA A 329 0.20 20.65 -14.70
N GLN A 330 -0.12 19.90 -13.63
CA GLN A 330 -0.70 20.42 -12.39
C GLN A 330 0.34 20.90 -11.36
N GLY A 331 1.64 20.82 -11.68
CA GLY A 331 2.73 21.28 -10.83
C GLY A 331 3.01 20.36 -9.62
N PHE A 332 2.80 19.06 -9.75
CA PHE A 332 3.10 18.07 -8.74
C PHE A 332 4.20 17.09 -9.18
N ASP A 333 4.94 16.56 -8.22
CA ASP A 333 5.83 15.42 -8.43
C ASP A 333 4.98 14.14 -8.47
N CYS A 334 5.20 13.28 -9.47
CA CYS A 334 4.41 12.05 -9.64
C CYS A 334 4.98 10.92 -8.76
N HIS A 335 4.50 10.85 -7.52
CA HIS A 335 4.86 9.77 -6.60
C HIS A 335 4.04 8.53 -6.92
N VAL A 336 4.71 7.40 -7.15
CA VAL A 336 4.02 6.14 -7.44
C VAL A 336 4.65 4.95 -6.73
N THR A 337 3.79 4.06 -6.24
CA THR A 337 4.18 2.73 -5.76
C THR A 337 3.38 1.68 -6.52
N VAL A 338 4.06 0.77 -7.19
CA VAL A 338 3.46 -0.36 -7.91
C VAL A 338 3.55 -1.60 -7.04
N ASN A 339 2.40 -2.21 -6.75
CA ASN A 339 2.32 -3.42 -5.95
C ASN A 339 2.03 -4.62 -6.86
N LEU A 340 2.91 -5.60 -6.88
CA LEU A 340 2.70 -6.84 -7.62
C LEU A 340 1.80 -7.77 -6.80
N ILE A 341 0.46 -7.55 -6.91
CA ILE A 341 -0.55 -8.22 -6.08
C ILE A 341 -0.52 -9.73 -6.30
N ASN A 342 -0.54 -10.12 -7.57
CA ASN A 342 -0.41 -11.50 -8.01
C ASN A 342 0.24 -11.52 -9.40
N GLU A 343 0.30 -12.69 -10.02
CA GLU A 343 0.87 -12.85 -11.36
C GLU A 343 0.07 -12.21 -12.50
N ARG A 344 -1.12 -11.68 -12.22
CA ARG A 344 -2.04 -11.10 -13.23
C ARG A 344 -2.19 -9.60 -13.09
N ALA A 345 -2.08 -9.08 -11.84
CA ALA A 345 -2.47 -7.72 -11.50
C ALA A 345 -1.38 -6.94 -10.78
N LEU A 346 -1.20 -5.71 -11.22
CA LEU A 346 -0.49 -4.65 -10.51
C LEU A 346 -1.51 -3.66 -9.93
N ALA A 347 -1.29 -3.18 -8.71
CA ALA A 347 -1.95 -1.99 -8.21
C ALA A 347 -0.93 -0.85 -8.20
N ALA A 348 -1.14 0.14 -9.05
CA ALA A 348 -0.31 1.33 -9.08
C ALA A 348 -0.95 2.42 -8.22
N VAL A 349 -0.27 2.85 -7.16
CA VAL A 349 -0.76 3.88 -6.23
C VAL A 349 -0.05 5.18 -6.53
N TYR A 350 -0.73 6.08 -7.23
CA TYR A 350 -0.30 7.45 -7.50
C TYR A 350 -0.73 8.33 -6.35
N THR A 351 0.19 9.13 -5.82
CA THR A 351 -0.05 9.95 -4.63
C THR A 351 0.20 11.41 -4.93
N ILE A 352 -0.77 12.26 -4.61
CA ILE A 352 -0.66 13.71 -4.66
C ILE A 352 -0.49 14.16 -3.21
N GLU A 353 0.72 14.55 -2.84
CA GLU A 353 1.02 15.22 -1.57
C GLU A 353 0.89 16.72 -1.77
N TYR A 354 0.22 17.41 -0.83
CA TYR A 354 0.03 18.86 -0.91
C TYR A 354 -0.03 19.51 0.48
N ASP A 355 0.26 20.80 0.54
CA ASP A 355 0.04 21.61 1.74
C ASP A 355 -1.45 21.93 1.87
N ALA A 356 -2.12 21.38 2.89
CA ALA A 356 -3.54 21.57 3.08
C ALA A 356 -3.91 22.97 3.60
N GLN A 357 -2.94 23.80 3.96
CA GLN A 357 -3.17 25.19 4.40
C GLN A 357 -3.16 26.17 3.22
N GLY A 358 -2.66 25.76 2.03
CA GLY A 358 -2.63 26.57 0.82
C GLY A 358 -3.85 26.34 -0.07
N SER A 359 -4.83 27.25 -0.08
CA SER A 359 -6.08 27.07 -0.83
C SER A 359 -5.86 26.82 -2.33
N GLU A 360 -4.90 27.50 -2.96
CA GLU A 360 -4.56 27.27 -4.37
C GLU A 360 -3.95 25.89 -4.61
N GLU A 361 -3.09 25.44 -3.71
CA GLU A 361 -2.48 24.10 -3.82
C GLU A 361 -3.53 23.00 -3.59
N VAL A 362 -4.44 23.19 -2.65
CA VAL A 362 -5.61 22.31 -2.44
C VAL A 362 -6.46 22.21 -3.71
N ALA A 363 -6.82 23.35 -4.33
CA ALA A 363 -7.62 23.35 -5.55
C ALA A 363 -6.90 22.62 -6.70
N ARG A 364 -5.61 22.84 -6.89
CA ARG A 364 -4.82 22.11 -7.90
C ARG A 364 -4.72 20.61 -7.61
N ALA A 365 -4.54 20.22 -6.34
CA ALA A 365 -4.49 18.82 -5.95
C ALA A 365 -5.80 18.09 -6.23
N VAL A 366 -6.93 18.75 -5.94
CA VAL A 366 -8.26 18.25 -6.25
C VAL A 366 -8.46 18.11 -7.76
N ALA A 367 -8.12 19.14 -8.55
CA ALA A 367 -8.22 19.10 -10.01
C ALA A 367 -7.33 17.99 -10.61
N CYS A 368 -6.10 17.84 -10.10
CA CYS A 368 -5.20 16.76 -10.50
C CYS A 368 -5.80 15.38 -10.22
N TYR A 369 -6.43 15.21 -9.05
CA TYR A 369 -7.09 13.96 -8.70
C TYR A 369 -8.27 13.64 -9.62
N GLU A 370 -9.16 14.61 -9.85
CA GLU A 370 -10.36 14.42 -10.68
C GLU A 370 -9.99 14.10 -12.13
N GLN A 371 -9.11 14.90 -12.74
CA GLN A 371 -8.59 14.66 -14.09
C GLN A 371 -7.82 13.33 -14.18
N GLY A 372 -7.09 12.96 -13.12
CA GLY A 372 -6.38 11.69 -13.07
C GLY A 372 -7.31 10.49 -13.06
N VAL A 373 -8.39 10.54 -12.28
CA VAL A 373 -9.41 9.50 -12.25
C VAL A 373 -10.07 9.38 -13.63
N GLU A 374 -10.52 10.47 -14.23
CA GLU A 374 -11.11 10.46 -15.58
C GLU A 374 -10.16 9.90 -16.61
N LYS A 375 -8.88 10.32 -16.58
CA LYS A 375 -7.85 9.82 -17.48
C LYS A 375 -7.64 8.32 -17.34
N LEU A 376 -7.57 7.80 -16.11
CA LEU A 376 -7.41 6.37 -15.85
C LEU A 376 -8.61 5.56 -16.39
N TYR A 377 -9.83 6.03 -16.15
CA TYR A 377 -11.03 5.40 -16.69
C TYR A 377 -11.04 5.42 -18.24
N SER A 378 -10.69 6.54 -18.85
CA SER A 378 -10.62 6.67 -20.32
C SER A 378 -9.60 5.74 -20.97
N LEU A 379 -8.54 5.37 -20.22
CA LEU A 379 -7.52 4.40 -20.63
C LEU A 379 -7.93 2.95 -20.33
N GLY A 380 -9.06 2.72 -19.65
CA GLY A 380 -9.54 1.39 -19.30
C GLY A 380 -8.93 0.82 -18.00
N TYR A 381 -8.34 1.66 -17.12
CA TYR A 381 -7.73 1.23 -15.86
C TYR A 381 -8.50 1.79 -14.65
N PRO A 382 -9.63 1.17 -14.26
CA PRO A 382 -10.41 1.65 -13.13
C PRO A 382 -9.65 1.52 -11.80
N LEU A 383 -10.04 2.36 -10.84
CA LEU A 383 -9.51 2.30 -9.48
C LEU A 383 -10.04 1.06 -8.75
N TYR A 384 -9.18 0.37 -7.98
CA TYR A 384 -9.66 -0.73 -7.14
C TYR A 384 -10.37 -0.22 -5.86
N ARG A 385 -10.14 1.04 -5.49
CA ARG A 385 -10.73 1.69 -4.34
C ARG A 385 -10.90 3.18 -4.61
N ALA A 386 -12.05 3.73 -4.25
CA ALA A 386 -12.33 5.15 -4.35
C ALA A 386 -12.43 5.81 -2.96
N ALA A 387 -11.85 6.99 -2.80
CA ALA A 387 -12.11 7.87 -1.68
C ALA A 387 -13.52 8.48 -1.81
N THR A 388 -14.05 9.11 -0.77
CA THR A 388 -15.38 9.75 -0.78
C THR A 388 -15.57 10.67 -1.99
N ARG A 389 -14.60 11.51 -2.30
CA ARG A 389 -14.62 12.37 -3.50
C ARG A 389 -14.61 11.57 -4.81
N GLY A 390 -13.83 10.50 -4.86
CA GLY A 390 -13.75 9.63 -6.04
C GLY A 390 -15.01 8.81 -6.31
N MET A 391 -15.87 8.63 -5.29
CA MET A 391 -17.14 7.91 -5.48
C MET A 391 -18.12 8.67 -6.39
N ALA A 392 -18.12 10.00 -6.33
CA ALA A 392 -18.90 10.83 -7.24
C ALA A 392 -18.44 10.68 -8.72
N LEU A 393 -17.17 10.31 -8.93
CA LEU A 393 -16.58 10.10 -10.25
C LEU A 393 -16.77 8.66 -10.77
N LEU A 394 -17.29 7.74 -9.95
CA LEU A 394 -17.69 6.39 -10.38
C LEU A 394 -19.01 6.43 -11.17
N ASN A 395 -19.23 7.49 -11.96
CA ASN A 395 -20.50 7.75 -12.61
C ASN A 395 -20.88 6.60 -13.57
N PRO A 396 -21.83 5.72 -13.20
CA PRO A 396 -22.27 4.65 -14.09
C PRO A 396 -23.03 5.25 -15.26
N ALA A 397 -22.94 4.62 -16.43
CA ALA A 397 -23.88 4.86 -17.51
C ALA A 397 -25.33 4.76 -16.98
N GLU A 398 -26.26 5.45 -17.62
CA GLU A 398 -27.68 5.51 -17.15
C GLU A 398 -28.31 4.13 -16.93
N GLU A 399 -27.82 3.08 -17.61
CA GLU A 399 -28.30 1.70 -17.58
C GLU A 399 -27.19 0.71 -17.11
N ASP A 400 -26.52 0.99 -16.00
CA ASP A 400 -25.53 0.07 -15.44
C ASP A 400 -26.19 -0.96 -14.51
N GLU A 401 -26.36 -2.19 -15.01
CA GLU A 401 -27.00 -3.28 -14.26
C GLU A 401 -26.24 -3.68 -12.99
N PHE A 402 -24.92 -3.49 -12.96
CA PHE A 402 -24.13 -3.71 -11.72
C PHE A 402 -24.60 -2.77 -10.61
N TRP A 403 -24.65 -1.46 -10.87
CA TRP A 403 -25.08 -0.47 -9.89
C TRP A 403 -26.58 -0.54 -9.58
N ALA A 404 -27.43 -0.91 -10.54
CA ALA A 404 -28.83 -1.22 -10.32
C ALA A 404 -29.00 -2.40 -9.34
N THR A 405 -28.16 -3.43 -9.47
CA THR A 405 -28.14 -4.57 -8.53
C THR A 405 -27.66 -4.15 -7.16
N VAL A 406 -26.57 -3.35 -7.07
CA VAL A 406 -26.10 -2.77 -5.80
C VAL A 406 -27.20 -1.99 -5.08
N THR A 407 -27.98 -1.19 -5.81
CA THR A 407 -29.11 -0.42 -5.26
C THR A 407 -30.23 -1.34 -4.72
N ARG A 408 -30.57 -2.42 -5.43
CA ARG A 408 -31.56 -3.43 -4.95
C ARG A 408 -31.07 -4.12 -3.68
N LEU A 409 -29.80 -4.51 -3.62
CA LEU A 409 -29.20 -5.10 -2.42
C LEU A 409 -29.18 -4.14 -1.25
N LYS A 410 -28.86 -2.87 -1.49
CA LYS A 410 -28.91 -1.84 -0.46
C LYS A 410 -30.30 -1.68 0.11
N ALA A 411 -31.33 -1.58 -0.72
CA ALA A 411 -32.72 -1.44 -0.28
C ALA A 411 -33.21 -2.64 0.53
N ALA A 412 -32.69 -3.85 0.25
CA ALA A 412 -33.03 -5.05 1.00
C ALA A 412 -32.34 -5.13 2.38
N LEU A 413 -31.08 -4.66 2.48
CA LEU A 413 -30.26 -4.82 3.69
C LEU A 413 -30.26 -3.58 4.60
N ASP A 414 -30.63 -2.43 4.06
CA ASP A 414 -30.73 -1.15 4.75
C ASP A 414 -31.88 -0.32 4.12
N PRO A 415 -33.13 -0.72 4.37
CA PRO A 415 -34.31 -0.12 3.74
C PRO A 415 -34.48 1.37 4.05
N ASP A 416 -34.05 1.81 5.24
CA ASP A 416 -34.12 3.20 5.67
C ASP A 416 -32.91 4.05 5.20
N GLY A 417 -31.92 3.43 4.54
CA GLY A 417 -30.76 4.10 3.97
C GLY A 417 -29.85 4.80 4.98
N ILE A 418 -29.77 4.29 6.22
CA ILE A 418 -29.06 4.94 7.33
C ILE A 418 -27.54 4.67 7.34
N ILE A 419 -27.07 3.60 6.67
CA ILE A 419 -25.66 3.22 6.68
C ILE A 419 -24.92 3.90 5.54
N ALA A 420 -24.10 4.89 5.85
CA ALA A 420 -23.18 5.60 4.94
C ALA A 420 -23.78 5.86 3.54
N PRO A 421 -24.86 6.65 3.43
CA PRO A 421 -25.48 6.95 2.15
C PRO A 421 -24.45 7.47 1.13
N GLY A 422 -24.54 7.00 -0.11
CA GLY A 422 -23.61 7.37 -1.18
C GLY A 422 -22.27 6.66 -1.21
N ARG A 423 -21.86 5.97 -0.14
CA ARG A 423 -20.61 5.21 -0.15
C ARG A 423 -20.75 3.96 -1.04
N TYR A 424 -19.92 3.87 -2.10
CA TYR A 424 -20.05 2.83 -3.14
C TYR A 424 -21.50 2.68 -3.67
N GLN A 425 -22.20 3.81 -3.78
CA GLN A 425 -23.56 3.90 -4.31
C GLN A 425 -23.69 5.21 -5.09
N PRO A 426 -23.16 5.29 -6.32
CA PRO A 426 -22.95 6.55 -7.04
C PRO A 426 -24.21 7.38 -7.35
N LYS A 427 -25.40 6.77 -7.37
CA LYS A 427 -26.66 7.47 -7.74
C LYS A 427 -27.36 8.22 -6.61
N VAL A 428 -26.73 8.34 -5.44
CA VAL A 428 -27.33 9.03 -4.26
C VAL A 428 -26.83 10.48 -4.12
N PHE A 429 -25.93 10.93 -5.00
CA PHE A 429 -25.39 12.30 -5.03
C PHE A 429 -25.97 13.11 -6.17
#